data_bddcdd5068fcf4ea2f45a4f2d480317f
#
_entry.id   bddcdd5068fcf4ea2f45a4f2d480317f
#
_cell.length_a   1.000
_cell.length_b   1.000
_cell.length_c   1.000
_cell.angle_alpha   90.00
_cell.angle_beta   90.00
_cell.angle_gamma   90.00
#
_symmetry.space_group_name_H-M   'P 1'
#
loop_
_entity.id
_entity.type
_entity.pdbx_description
1 polymer ?
#
loop_
_entity_poly.entity_id
_entity_poly.type
_entity_poly.pdbx_seq_one_letter_code
_entity_poly.pdbx_strand_id
1 'polypeptide(L)'
;MKNRQKTLALLPARPAFGRAGVCACVAVLLIACAGNPLHAEQLDWEASAAPASVDAGSGEPASTAAAVTPPSRPPLSAEDAASAMRRAAALRQTFTREVTRRLTIPADVQHAYGVRLQQTLAEHDLAGLAGEYVVLVDRAATVQALFIYFRATRGNAWTLIGASPVATGLPGTYDHFLTPLGVFEHTPGNMDFRAEGTMNQNGIRGYGRHDMRIYDLGWVDGERGWGKGGTSKMRFQMHATDPDRLESLLGIRHSKGCVRIAASLNEFIDRHGIIDADYEALVASGRSLWVLHPGREVTPLAGRYIVVIDSQRKTRPAWSPLPGRTALKQVPKGGDVAD
;
A
#
# COMPACT_ATOMS: atom_id res chain seq x y z
N MET A 1 -13.46 -46.57 52.05
CA MET A 1 -13.30 -48.03 51.77
C MET A 1 -13.11 -48.24 50.29
N LYS A 2 -12.09 -49.07 49.95
CA LYS A 2 -11.72 -49.64 48.62
C LYS A 2 -11.15 -48.60 47.62
N ASN A 3 -9.88 -48.31 47.45
CA ASN A 3 -8.68 -49.12 47.14
C ASN A 3 -8.82 -49.94 45.85
N ARG A 4 -8.03 -49.58 44.83
CA ARG A 4 -7.23 -50.41 43.89
C ARG A 4 -6.68 -49.53 42.79
N GLN A 5 -5.47 -49.38 42.70
CA GLN A 5 -4.27 -50.10 42.33
C GLN A 5 -3.80 -49.75 40.92
N LYS A 6 -2.54 -49.33 40.90
CA LYS A 6 -1.62 -49.05 39.81
C LYS A 6 -1.49 -50.23 38.84
N THR A 7 -1.30 -49.94 37.58
CA THR A 7 -0.55 -50.85 36.70
C THR A 7 0.45 -50.02 35.88
N LEU A 8 1.71 -50.30 36.18
CA LEU A 8 2.90 -49.93 35.41
C LEU A 8 2.99 -50.95 34.24
N ALA A 9 3.27 -50.48 33.03
CA ALA A 9 3.73 -51.38 31.97
C ALA A 9 4.96 -50.75 31.29
N LEU A 10 5.96 -51.59 31.22
CA LEU A 10 7.35 -51.39 30.79
C LEU A 10 7.48 -51.08 29.31
N LEU A 11 8.55 -50.30 29.03
CA LEU A 11 9.26 -50.19 27.76
C LEU A 11 9.94 -51.53 27.37
N PRO A 12 10.19 -51.77 26.08
CA PRO A 12 11.41 -52.47 25.71
C PRO A 12 12.40 -51.64 24.93
N ALA A 13 13.63 -52.02 25.08
CA ALA A 13 14.89 -51.40 24.73
C ALA A 13 15.22 -51.50 23.23
N ARG A 14 16.17 -50.61 22.84
CA ARG A 14 16.94 -50.58 21.57
C ARG A 14 17.80 -51.83 21.37
N PRO A 15 18.20 -52.12 20.11
CA PRO A 15 19.56 -52.55 19.89
C PRO A 15 20.34 -51.55 19.00
N ALA A 16 21.58 -51.38 19.39
CA ALA A 16 22.66 -50.76 18.61
C ALA A 16 23.43 -51.87 17.87
N PHE A 17 23.76 -51.58 16.60
CA PHE A 17 24.86 -52.19 15.83
C PHE A 17 25.09 -51.25 14.66
N GLY A 18 26.26 -50.82 14.20
CA GLY A 18 27.61 -51.35 14.34
C GLY A 18 28.32 -50.72 13.17
N ARG A 19 29.48 -50.10 13.38
CA ARG A 19 30.39 -49.52 12.36
C ARG A 19 30.91 -50.60 11.44
N ALA A 20 30.98 -50.32 10.12
CA ALA A 20 32.03 -50.85 9.26
C ALA A 20 32.28 -49.84 8.14
N GLY A 21 33.46 -49.27 8.11
CA GLY A 21 34.01 -48.49 7.03
C GLY A 21 34.55 -49.38 5.94
N VAL A 22 34.48 -48.90 4.72
CA VAL A 22 35.34 -49.36 3.63
C VAL A 22 35.78 -48.14 2.83
N CYS A 23 37.07 -47.84 2.88
CA CYS A 23 37.79 -47.04 1.90
C CYS A 23 37.87 -47.81 0.57
N ALA A 24 37.62 -47.13 -0.54
CA ALA A 24 38.17 -47.55 -1.81
C ALA A 24 38.52 -46.34 -2.64
N CYS A 25 39.77 -46.30 -3.05
CA CYS A 25 40.48 -45.28 -3.80
C CYS A 25 40.13 -45.28 -5.30
N VAL A 26 40.25 -44.08 -5.91
CA VAL A 26 40.99 -43.80 -7.17
C VAL A 26 40.49 -44.42 -8.48
N ALA A 27 40.14 -43.55 -9.40
CA ALA A 27 40.74 -43.51 -10.72
C ALA A 27 40.45 -42.19 -11.45
N VAL A 28 41.48 -41.40 -11.62
CA VAL A 28 41.56 -40.29 -12.56
C VAL A 28 41.67 -40.89 -13.97
N LEU A 29 40.74 -40.55 -14.85
CA LEU A 29 40.95 -40.77 -16.30
C LEU A 29 40.83 -39.42 -17.00
N LEU A 30 42.01 -38.90 -17.35
CA LEU A 30 42.21 -37.85 -18.32
C LEU A 30 41.99 -38.44 -19.73
N ILE A 31 40.96 -38.02 -20.42
CA ILE A 31 40.90 -38.17 -21.88
C ILE A 31 40.86 -36.78 -22.48
N ALA A 32 41.98 -36.43 -23.04
CA ALA A 32 42.12 -35.29 -23.97
C ALA A 32 41.54 -35.73 -25.31
N CYS A 33 40.57 -35.04 -25.83
CA CYS A 33 40.23 -35.03 -27.24
C CYS A 33 40.10 -33.59 -27.69
N ALA A 34 41.06 -33.25 -28.59
CA ALA A 34 41.06 -32.00 -29.33
C ALA A 34 39.92 -32.00 -30.35
N GLY A 35 39.42 -30.86 -30.66
CA GLY A 35 38.73 -30.66 -31.92
C GLY A 35 37.58 -29.67 -31.95
N ASN A 36 37.85 -28.52 -32.47
CA ASN A 36 37.09 -27.49 -33.17
C ASN A 36 36.27 -26.46 -32.38
N PRO A 37 36.58 -25.19 -32.62
CA PRO A 37 35.78 -24.08 -32.20
C PRO A 37 34.61 -23.87 -33.20
N LEU A 38 33.40 -24.05 -32.74
CA LEU A 38 32.22 -23.51 -33.43
C LEU A 38 32.01 -22.08 -32.96
N HIS A 39 31.98 -21.19 -33.92
CA HIS A 39 31.71 -19.77 -33.79
C HIS A 39 30.50 -19.50 -32.85
N ALA A 40 30.75 -18.83 -31.74
CA ALA A 40 29.74 -18.05 -31.08
C ALA A 40 29.63 -16.73 -31.86
N GLU A 41 28.53 -16.56 -32.59
CA GLU A 41 28.16 -15.24 -33.10
C GLU A 41 27.84 -14.34 -31.92
N GLN A 42 28.82 -13.49 -31.63
CA GLN A 42 28.62 -12.32 -30.78
C GLN A 42 27.77 -11.34 -31.55
N LEU A 43 26.52 -11.20 -31.17
CA LEU A 43 25.68 -10.09 -31.61
C LEU A 43 26.16 -8.84 -30.88
N ASP A 44 27.10 -8.16 -31.52
CA ASP A 44 27.52 -6.82 -31.14
C ASP A 44 26.37 -5.84 -31.41
N TRP A 45 25.73 -5.41 -30.34
CA TRP A 45 24.86 -4.24 -30.36
C TRP A 45 25.73 -2.99 -30.36
N GLU A 46 26.18 -2.58 -31.55
CA GLU A 46 26.82 -1.30 -31.71
C GLU A 46 25.83 -0.16 -31.45
N ALA A 47 26.11 0.60 -30.42
CA ALA A 47 25.54 1.90 -30.16
C ALA A 47 25.81 2.83 -31.34
N SER A 48 24.80 3.13 -32.14
CA SER A 48 24.87 4.17 -33.14
C SER A 48 24.99 5.53 -32.41
N ALA A 49 26.17 6.08 -32.50
CA ALA A 49 26.50 7.40 -32.00
C ALA A 49 25.74 8.50 -32.73
N ALA A 50 25.29 9.48 -31.97
CA ALA A 50 24.87 10.79 -32.44
C ALA A 50 25.97 11.48 -33.25
N PRO A 51 25.62 12.44 -34.13
CA PRO A 51 25.93 13.80 -33.75
C PRO A 51 24.87 14.82 -34.22
N ALA A 52 24.59 15.80 -33.36
CA ALA A 52 24.43 17.17 -33.84
C ALA A 52 24.44 18.10 -32.62
N SER A 53 25.54 18.76 -32.44
CA SER A 53 25.64 20.03 -31.74
C SER A 53 24.66 21.02 -32.34
N VAL A 54 23.68 21.47 -31.57
CA VAL A 54 22.91 22.66 -31.86
C VAL A 54 22.99 23.59 -30.65
N ASP A 55 23.40 24.76 -31.02
CA ASP A 55 23.64 26.04 -30.42
C ASP A 55 22.88 26.35 -29.13
N ALA A 56 23.61 27.02 -28.22
CA ALA A 56 23.09 27.58 -26.99
C ALA A 56 22.14 28.75 -27.29
N GLY A 57 20.86 28.44 -27.33
CA GLY A 57 19.79 29.41 -27.27
C GLY A 57 19.42 29.69 -25.83
N SER A 58 19.53 30.93 -25.41
CA SER A 58 19.13 31.49 -24.12
C SER A 58 17.76 31.00 -23.67
N GLY A 59 17.76 30.14 -22.65
CA GLY A 59 16.53 29.57 -22.05
C GLY A 59 15.79 30.67 -21.28
N GLU A 60 14.54 30.82 -21.60
CA GLU A 60 13.54 31.39 -20.72
C GLU A 60 13.46 30.63 -19.41
N PRO A 61 13.29 31.31 -18.27
CA PRO A 61 13.09 30.62 -17.01
C PRO A 61 11.78 29.84 -17.07
N ALA A 62 11.85 28.52 -16.77
CA ALA A 62 10.69 27.67 -16.61
C ALA A 62 9.69 28.38 -15.69
N SER A 63 8.55 28.70 -16.25
CA SER A 63 7.39 29.20 -15.52
C SER A 63 7.09 28.23 -14.39
N THR A 64 7.36 28.64 -13.16
CA THR A 64 6.80 28.02 -11.97
C THR A 64 5.28 28.12 -12.12
N ALA A 65 4.65 27.05 -12.56
CA ALA A 65 3.20 26.94 -12.50
C ALA A 65 2.81 27.19 -11.03
N ALA A 66 2.21 28.34 -10.78
CA ALA A 66 1.64 28.64 -9.49
C ALA A 66 0.72 27.48 -9.12
N ALA A 67 0.93 26.88 -7.95
CA ALA A 67 0.06 25.87 -7.41
C ALA A 67 -1.35 26.49 -7.35
N VAL A 68 -2.21 26.11 -8.28
CA VAL A 68 -3.62 26.48 -8.26
C VAL A 68 -4.20 25.72 -7.07
N THR A 69 -4.39 26.43 -5.96
CA THR A 69 -5.09 25.89 -4.81
C THR A 69 -6.48 25.46 -5.31
N PRO A 70 -6.85 24.19 -5.26
CA PRO A 70 -8.14 23.75 -5.76
C PRO A 70 -9.24 24.48 -4.99
N PRO A 71 -10.34 24.86 -5.65
CA PRO A 71 -11.41 25.60 -5.01
C PRO A 71 -11.95 24.79 -3.83
N SER A 72 -11.83 25.34 -2.62
CA SER A 72 -12.44 24.72 -1.44
C SER A 72 -13.95 24.61 -1.67
N ARG A 73 -14.51 23.42 -1.42
CA ARG A 73 -15.96 23.23 -1.49
C ARG A 73 -16.66 24.26 -0.60
N PRO A 74 -17.72 24.93 -1.07
CA PRO A 74 -18.45 25.88 -0.24
C PRO A 74 -18.99 25.16 1.03
N PRO A 75 -19.06 25.85 2.16
CA PRO A 75 -19.62 25.28 3.38
C PRO A 75 -21.03 24.76 3.17
N LEU A 76 -21.33 23.55 3.72
CA LEU A 76 -22.67 23.00 3.68
C LEU A 76 -23.61 23.80 4.57
N SER A 77 -24.85 23.97 4.15
CA SER A 77 -25.93 24.44 5.02
C SER A 77 -26.17 23.49 6.20
N ALA A 78 -26.86 23.88 7.22
CA ALA A 78 -27.17 23.00 8.38
C ALA A 78 -27.97 21.75 7.97
N GLU A 79 -28.91 21.90 7.03
CA GLU A 79 -29.71 20.80 6.51
C GLU A 79 -28.87 19.87 5.65
N ASP A 80 -28.05 20.42 4.76
CA ASP A 80 -27.11 19.64 3.95
C ASP A 80 -26.10 18.91 4.82
N ALA A 81 -25.60 19.53 5.89
CA ALA A 81 -24.69 18.90 6.84
C ALA A 81 -25.34 17.71 7.56
N ALA A 82 -26.60 17.84 8.00
CA ALA A 82 -27.35 16.73 8.60
C ALA A 82 -27.58 15.59 7.60
N SER A 83 -27.90 15.92 6.33
CA SER A 83 -28.02 14.94 5.25
C SER A 83 -26.69 14.25 4.96
N ALA A 84 -25.60 15.00 4.91
CA ALA A 84 -24.24 14.49 4.71
C ALA A 84 -23.84 13.51 5.82
N MET A 85 -24.16 13.82 7.08
CA MET A 85 -23.91 12.90 8.21
C MET A 85 -24.71 11.60 8.10
N ARG A 86 -25.97 11.66 7.64
CA ARG A 86 -26.77 10.43 7.40
C ARG A 86 -26.14 9.58 6.30
N ARG A 87 -25.67 10.19 5.19
CA ARG A 87 -24.98 9.50 4.11
C ARG A 87 -23.67 8.87 4.60
N ALA A 88 -22.90 9.58 5.41
CA ALA A 88 -21.67 9.05 6.02
C ALA A 88 -21.96 7.85 6.93
N ALA A 89 -23.05 7.90 7.73
CA ALA A 89 -23.48 6.76 8.54
C ALA A 89 -23.92 5.56 7.70
N ALA A 90 -24.63 5.77 6.60
CA ALA A 90 -24.98 4.72 5.64
C ALA A 90 -23.73 4.11 4.98
N LEU A 91 -22.78 4.95 4.57
CA LEU A 91 -21.51 4.48 4.00
C LEU A 91 -20.68 3.66 5.00
N ARG A 92 -20.71 4.01 6.29
CA ARG A 92 -20.09 3.19 7.34
C ARG A 92 -20.70 1.79 7.42
N GLN A 93 -22.00 1.65 7.25
CA GLN A 93 -22.65 0.34 7.17
C GLN A 93 -22.25 -0.42 5.92
N THR A 94 -22.17 0.26 4.78
CA THR A 94 -21.67 -0.32 3.52
C THR A 94 -20.23 -0.79 3.65
N PHE A 95 -19.34 0.03 4.24
CA PHE A 95 -17.98 -0.38 4.57
C PHE A 95 -17.94 -1.68 5.38
N THR A 96 -18.82 -1.80 6.38
CA THR A 96 -18.89 -3.01 7.21
C THR A 96 -19.32 -4.25 6.43
N ARG A 97 -20.12 -4.12 5.38
CA ARG A 97 -20.56 -5.23 4.53
C ARG A 97 -19.53 -5.59 3.47
N GLU A 98 -18.89 -4.61 2.85
CA GLU A 98 -18.06 -4.80 1.65
C GLU A 98 -16.59 -5.03 1.95
N VAL A 99 -16.03 -4.37 2.97
CA VAL A 99 -14.61 -4.52 3.31
C VAL A 99 -14.41 -5.71 4.24
N THR A 100 -13.71 -6.73 3.77
CA THR A 100 -13.51 -7.98 4.51
C THR A 100 -12.44 -7.85 5.61
N ARG A 101 -11.36 -7.08 5.36
CA ARG A 101 -10.30 -6.85 6.35
C ARG A 101 -10.50 -5.54 7.05
N ARG A 102 -11.19 -5.60 8.18
CA ARG A 102 -11.53 -4.43 9.00
C ARG A 102 -10.81 -4.45 10.33
N LEU A 103 -10.56 -3.27 10.87
CA LEU A 103 -10.09 -3.04 12.23
C LEU A 103 -11.25 -2.51 13.09
N THR A 104 -11.39 -3.05 14.28
CA THR A 104 -12.35 -2.55 15.27
C THR A 104 -11.65 -1.53 16.15
N ILE A 105 -11.87 -0.25 15.87
CA ILE A 105 -11.19 0.85 16.55
C ILE A 105 -12.00 1.29 17.76
N PRO A 106 -11.44 1.34 18.99
CA PRO A 106 -12.10 1.91 20.16
C PRO A 106 -12.48 3.38 19.96
N ALA A 107 -13.56 3.84 20.59
CA ALA A 107 -14.12 5.17 20.36
C ALA A 107 -13.15 6.32 20.72
N ASP A 108 -12.41 6.17 21.82
CA ASP A 108 -11.35 7.10 22.23
C ASP A 108 -10.21 7.18 21.20
N VAL A 109 -9.85 6.05 20.61
CA VAL A 109 -8.84 5.98 19.55
C VAL A 109 -9.36 6.61 18.25
N GLN A 110 -10.64 6.38 17.88
CA GLN A 110 -11.26 7.04 16.73
C GLN A 110 -11.17 8.57 16.89
N HIS A 111 -11.52 9.08 18.06
CA HIS A 111 -11.42 10.51 18.36
C HIS A 111 -9.98 11.01 18.29
N ALA A 112 -9.03 10.30 18.91
CA ALA A 112 -7.62 10.67 18.93
C ALA A 112 -7.00 10.75 17.52
N TYR A 113 -7.34 9.82 16.62
CA TYR A 113 -6.91 9.87 15.22
C TYR A 113 -7.60 10.99 14.44
N GLY A 114 -8.86 11.30 14.72
CA GLY A 114 -9.56 12.47 14.16
C GLY A 114 -8.88 13.78 14.55
N VAL A 115 -8.42 13.91 15.79
CA VAL A 115 -7.62 15.08 16.25
C VAL A 115 -6.28 15.16 15.54
N ARG A 116 -5.56 14.04 15.39
CA ARG A 116 -4.29 14.00 14.63
C ARG A 116 -4.49 14.39 13.18
N LEU A 117 -5.54 13.85 12.54
CA LEU A 117 -5.92 14.24 11.17
C LEU A 117 -6.12 15.76 11.07
N GLN A 118 -6.88 16.35 11.99
CA GLN A 118 -7.12 17.78 12.03
C GLN A 118 -5.83 18.58 12.19
N GLN A 119 -4.92 18.14 13.05
CA GLN A 119 -3.62 18.78 13.26
C GLN A 119 -2.78 18.73 11.98
N THR A 120 -2.62 17.56 11.36
CA THR A 120 -1.85 17.41 10.12
C THR A 120 -2.44 18.25 8.99
N LEU A 121 -3.78 18.28 8.84
CA LEU A 121 -4.42 19.13 7.85
C LEU A 121 -4.17 20.63 8.11
N ALA A 122 -4.16 21.05 9.39
CA ALA A 122 -3.88 22.43 9.76
C ALA A 122 -2.43 22.84 9.45
N GLU A 123 -1.46 21.94 9.64
CA GLU A 123 -0.05 22.12 9.29
C GLU A 123 0.17 22.27 7.77
N HIS A 124 -0.83 21.89 6.97
CA HIS A 124 -0.83 22.01 5.50
C HIS A 124 -1.88 22.99 4.96
N ASP A 125 -2.27 23.99 5.74
CA ASP A 125 -3.24 25.03 5.37
C ASP A 125 -4.66 24.52 5.04
N LEU A 126 -5.00 23.29 5.47
CA LEU A 126 -6.29 22.63 5.25
C LEU A 126 -7.15 22.55 6.53
N ALA A 127 -6.90 23.39 7.54
CA ALA A 127 -7.66 23.39 8.80
C ALA A 127 -9.18 23.50 8.59
N GLY A 128 -9.59 24.18 7.54
CA GLY A 128 -10.98 24.39 7.16
C GLY A 128 -11.65 23.27 6.39
N LEU A 129 -10.93 22.20 6.04
CA LEU A 129 -11.46 21.12 5.21
C LEU A 129 -12.69 20.47 5.85
N ALA A 130 -13.81 20.40 5.13
CA ALA A 130 -15.08 19.80 5.57
C ALA A 130 -15.96 19.49 4.36
N GLY A 131 -16.99 18.66 4.54
CA GLY A 131 -17.92 18.27 3.48
C GLY A 131 -17.37 17.19 2.56
N GLU A 132 -16.26 16.54 2.92
CA GLU A 132 -15.65 15.49 2.12
C GLU A 132 -14.98 14.41 2.97
N TYR A 133 -14.75 13.24 2.37
CA TYR A 133 -14.00 12.14 2.98
C TYR A 133 -12.50 12.41 2.90
N VAL A 134 -11.76 11.90 3.88
CA VAL A 134 -10.29 11.92 3.90
C VAL A 134 -9.79 10.53 4.27
N VAL A 135 -8.81 10.04 3.56
CA VAL A 135 -8.07 8.82 3.90
C VAL A 135 -6.88 9.20 4.76
N LEU A 136 -6.76 8.58 5.93
CA LEU A 136 -5.64 8.73 6.85
C LEU A 136 -4.89 7.41 6.97
N VAL A 137 -3.58 7.42 6.78
CA VAL A 137 -2.69 6.25 6.94
C VAL A 137 -1.72 6.50 8.09
N ASP A 138 -1.64 5.59 9.04
CA ASP A 138 -0.59 5.57 10.05
C ASP A 138 0.47 4.53 9.70
N ARG A 139 1.66 5.02 9.26
CA ARG A 139 2.80 4.19 8.86
C ARG A 139 3.63 3.64 10.03
N ALA A 140 3.29 3.94 11.28
CA ALA A 140 4.02 3.44 12.43
C ALA A 140 4.13 1.91 12.38
N ALA A 141 5.34 1.35 12.58
CA ALA A 141 5.59 -0.08 12.48
C ALA A 141 4.71 -0.93 13.41
N THR A 142 4.26 -0.33 14.51
CA THR A 142 3.37 -0.95 15.49
C THR A 142 1.88 -0.74 15.19
N VAL A 143 1.52 -0.01 14.13
CA VAL A 143 0.13 0.32 13.78
C VAL A 143 -0.25 -0.24 12.41
N GLN A 144 0.27 0.33 11.32
CA GLN A 144 0.00 -0.11 9.95
C GLN A 144 -1.51 -0.16 9.66
N ALA A 145 -2.17 0.98 9.71
CA ALA A 145 -3.61 1.10 9.54
C ALA A 145 -3.99 2.26 8.64
N LEU A 146 -5.07 2.08 7.89
CA LEU A 146 -5.76 3.11 7.13
C LEU A 146 -7.13 3.35 7.77
N PHE A 147 -7.53 4.60 7.80
CA PHE A 147 -8.80 5.09 8.30
C PHE A 147 -9.47 5.95 7.24
N ILE A 148 -10.77 5.83 7.06
CA ILE A 148 -11.57 6.75 6.25
C ILE A 148 -12.36 7.63 7.23
N TYR A 149 -12.15 8.92 7.15
CA TYR A 149 -12.83 9.92 7.98
C TYR A 149 -13.76 10.81 7.16
N PHE A 150 -14.78 11.32 7.80
CA PHE A 150 -15.70 12.32 7.27
C PHE A 150 -15.95 13.42 8.30
N ARG A 151 -16.06 14.65 7.83
CA ARG A 151 -16.49 15.80 8.64
C ARG A 151 -17.45 16.67 7.82
N ALA A 152 -18.67 16.88 8.31
CA ALA A 152 -19.67 17.62 7.53
C ALA A 152 -19.40 19.13 7.50
N THR A 153 -19.05 19.73 8.65
CA THR A 153 -18.74 21.17 8.77
C THR A 153 -17.49 21.38 9.60
N ARG A 154 -16.90 22.55 9.54
CA ARG A 154 -15.71 22.93 10.33
C ARG A 154 -15.90 22.81 11.84
N GLY A 155 -17.14 22.96 12.32
CA GLY A 155 -17.48 22.83 13.75
C GLY A 155 -17.66 21.38 14.21
N ASN A 156 -17.75 20.41 13.29
CA ASN A 156 -17.92 19.00 13.65
C ASN A 156 -16.57 18.31 13.91
N ALA A 157 -16.59 17.31 14.78
CA ALA A 157 -15.48 16.37 14.89
C ALA A 157 -15.42 15.45 13.64
N TRP A 158 -14.23 14.93 13.35
CA TRP A 158 -14.04 13.90 12.34
C TRP A 158 -14.70 12.59 12.79
N THR A 159 -15.55 12.03 11.95
CA THR A 159 -16.27 10.77 12.17
C THR A 159 -15.61 9.65 11.38
N LEU A 160 -15.26 8.55 12.03
CA LEU A 160 -14.69 7.38 11.38
C LEU A 160 -15.77 6.62 10.59
N ILE A 161 -15.51 6.38 9.31
CA ILE A 161 -16.33 5.54 8.43
C ILE A 161 -15.89 4.08 8.54
N GLY A 162 -14.59 3.85 8.50
CA GLY A 162 -14.02 2.52 8.64
C GLY A 162 -12.51 2.54 8.74
N ALA A 163 -11.94 1.39 9.13
CA ALA A 163 -10.50 1.20 9.20
C ALA A 163 -10.11 -0.20 8.73
N SER A 164 -8.93 -0.31 8.13
CA SER A 164 -8.38 -1.53 7.56
C SER A 164 -6.88 -1.61 7.81
N PRO A 165 -6.28 -2.81 7.98
CA PRO A 165 -4.83 -2.93 8.03
C PRO A 165 -4.21 -2.61 6.67
N VAL A 166 -3.01 -2.04 6.68
CA VAL A 166 -2.21 -1.75 5.49
C VAL A 166 -0.81 -2.34 5.61
N ALA A 167 -0.04 -2.27 4.53
CA ALA A 167 1.41 -2.42 4.60
C ALA A 167 2.07 -1.21 3.95
N THR A 168 3.02 -0.61 4.67
CA THR A 168 3.80 0.54 4.21
C THR A 168 5.26 0.16 4.01
N GLY A 169 6.11 1.10 3.62
CA GLY A 169 7.50 0.89 3.28
C GLY A 169 8.30 0.19 4.38
N LEU A 170 8.98 -0.91 4.01
CA LEU A 170 9.89 -1.68 4.88
C LEU A 170 11.34 -1.25 4.59
N PRO A 171 11.98 -0.47 5.50
CA PRO A 171 13.38 -0.11 5.33
C PRO A 171 14.31 -1.32 5.50
N GLY A 172 15.54 -1.21 5.01
CA GLY A 172 16.59 -2.21 5.18
C GLY A 172 17.02 -2.91 3.89
N THR A 173 16.30 -2.74 2.79
CA THR A 173 16.63 -3.31 1.48
C THR A 173 16.82 -2.17 0.46
N TYR A 174 17.69 -2.36 -0.53
CA TYR A 174 17.89 -1.40 -1.61
C TYR A 174 16.57 -1.12 -2.32
N ASP A 175 16.35 0.14 -2.70
CA ASP A 175 15.14 0.64 -3.34
C ASP A 175 13.85 0.55 -2.49
N HIS A 176 14.00 0.39 -1.19
CA HIS A 176 12.89 0.43 -0.24
C HIS A 176 12.86 1.76 0.51
N PHE A 177 11.84 2.56 0.26
CA PHE A 177 11.59 3.83 0.94
C PHE A 177 10.74 3.64 2.20
N LEU A 178 10.88 4.54 3.15
CA LEU A 178 9.79 4.74 4.10
C LEU A 178 8.65 5.45 3.36
N THR A 179 7.42 5.01 3.60
CA THR A 179 6.25 5.69 3.02
C THR A 179 6.26 7.17 3.40
N PRO A 180 6.19 8.11 2.45
CA PRO A 180 6.28 9.54 2.73
C PRO A 180 5.22 10.03 3.70
N LEU A 181 5.57 10.98 4.56
CA LEU A 181 4.64 11.69 5.45
C LEU A 181 4.11 12.93 4.76
N GLY A 182 2.88 13.33 5.11
CA GLY A 182 2.27 14.57 4.62
C GLY A 182 0.84 14.41 4.14
N VAL A 183 0.37 15.40 3.43
CA VAL A 183 -0.93 15.44 2.78
C VAL A 183 -0.73 15.35 1.28
N PHE A 184 -1.34 14.36 0.65
CA PHE A 184 -1.23 14.07 -0.78
C PHE A 184 -2.57 14.25 -1.44
N GLU A 185 -2.58 15.00 -2.52
CA GLU A 185 -3.79 15.25 -3.31
C GLU A 185 -3.91 14.17 -4.39
N HIS A 186 -5.09 13.54 -4.46
CA HIS A 186 -5.44 12.57 -5.49
C HIS A 186 -6.18 13.29 -6.61
N THR A 187 -5.49 13.52 -7.71
CA THR A 187 -5.94 14.36 -8.83
C THR A 187 -5.63 13.73 -10.17
N PRO A 188 -6.47 13.95 -11.20
CA PRO A 188 -6.20 13.47 -12.56
C PRO A 188 -4.92 14.03 -13.20
N GLY A 189 -4.24 14.99 -12.57
CA GLY A 189 -2.90 15.44 -12.97
C GLY A 189 -1.86 14.31 -12.87
N ASN A 190 -2.08 13.38 -11.94
CA ASN A 190 -1.43 12.08 -11.87
C ASN A 190 -2.49 11.03 -12.14
N MET A 191 -2.75 10.75 -13.42
CA MET A 191 -3.83 9.84 -13.81
C MET A 191 -3.60 8.46 -13.22
N ASP A 192 -4.61 7.94 -12.54
CA ASP A 192 -4.67 6.56 -12.07
C ASP A 192 -4.62 5.56 -13.23
N PHE A 193 -4.33 4.32 -12.91
CA PHE A 193 -4.38 3.23 -13.87
C PHE A 193 -4.95 1.97 -13.23
N ARG A 194 -5.16 0.94 -14.05
CA ARG A 194 -5.72 -0.35 -13.63
C ARG A 194 -4.63 -1.41 -13.64
N ALA A 195 -4.60 -2.26 -12.63
CA ALA A 195 -3.65 -3.35 -12.53
C ALA A 195 -3.89 -4.38 -13.65
N GLU A 196 -2.83 -4.84 -14.28
CA GLU A 196 -2.89 -5.94 -15.26
C GLU A 196 -3.20 -7.29 -14.61
N GLY A 197 -2.90 -7.44 -13.32
CA GLY A 197 -3.09 -8.68 -12.57
C GLY A 197 -2.08 -9.78 -12.93
N THR A 198 -0.99 -9.42 -13.62
CA THR A 198 0.10 -10.33 -13.96
C THR A 198 0.85 -10.80 -12.72
N MET A 199 1.34 -12.03 -12.75
CA MET A 199 2.16 -12.60 -11.68
C MET A 199 3.65 -12.47 -12.01
N ASN A 200 4.44 -12.11 -11.03
CA ASN A 200 5.89 -12.15 -11.13
C ASN A 200 6.42 -13.60 -11.05
N GLN A 201 7.74 -13.78 -11.13
CA GLN A 201 8.40 -15.09 -11.04
C GLN A 201 8.10 -15.88 -9.75
N ASN A 202 7.63 -15.21 -8.70
CA ASN A 202 7.24 -15.82 -7.42
C ASN A 202 5.73 -16.15 -7.34
N GLY A 203 4.99 -15.97 -8.44
CA GLY A 203 3.54 -16.15 -8.48
C GLY A 203 2.78 -15.12 -7.64
N ILE A 204 3.29 -13.89 -7.57
CA ILE A 204 2.71 -12.79 -6.79
C ILE A 204 2.32 -11.66 -7.73
N ARG A 205 1.12 -11.10 -7.52
CA ARG A 205 0.62 -9.92 -8.23
C ARG A 205 0.99 -8.66 -7.45
N GLY A 206 1.79 -7.78 -8.07
CA GLY A 206 2.28 -6.57 -7.43
C GLY A 206 1.19 -5.60 -7.02
N TYR A 207 0.25 -5.38 -7.89
CA TYR A 207 -0.81 -4.38 -7.77
C TYR A 207 -2.22 -4.98 -7.55
N GLY A 208 -2.29 -6.22 -7.07
CA GLY A 208 -3.55 -6.92 -6.88
C GLY A 208 -4.04 -7.67 -8.12
N ARG A 209 -5.32 -8.01 -8.18
CA ARG A 209 -5.92 -8.70 -9.32
C ARG A 209 -6.08 -7.75 -10.50
N HIS A 210 -6.29 -8.34 -11.68
CA HIS A 210 -6.67 -7.59 -12.87
C HIS A 210 -7.77 -6.59 -12.58
N ASP A 211 -7.62 -5.38 -13.13
CA ASP A 211 -8.57 -4.28 -13.06
C ASP A 211 -8.70 -3.56 -11.70
N MET A 212 -7.94 -3.97 -10.68
CA MET A 212 -7.86 -3.19 -9.44
C MET A 212 -7.22 -1.82 -9.68
N ARG A 213 -7.78 -0.79 -9.06
CA ARG A 213 -7.32 0.59 -9.26
C ARG A 213 -6.03 0.87 -8.50
N ILE A 214 -5.13 1.56 -9.15
CA ILE A 214 -3.89 2.08 -8.59
C ILE A 214 -4.04 3.59 -8.50
N TYR A 215 -4.15 4.09 -7.27
CA TYR A 215 -4.27 5.52 -6.96
C TYR A 215 -2.89 6.14 -7.01
N ASP A 216 -2.66 7.01 -7.98
CA ASP A 216 -1.35 7.60 -8.23
C ASP A 216 -1.25 8.99 -7.61
N LEU A 217 -0.33 9.17 -6.70
CA LEU A 217 -0.09 10.43 -5.97
C LEU A 217 1.14 11.18 -6.50
N GLY A 218 1.70 10.71 -7.63
CA GLY A 218 2.78 11.38 -8.34
C GLY A 218 4.17 11.10 -7.78
N TRP A 219 5.11 11.92 -8.23
CA TRP A 219 6.51 11.87 -7.80
C TRP A 219 6.72 12.72 -6.56
N VAL A 220 7.25 12.11 -5.52
CA VAL A 220 7.51 12.74 -4.23
C VAL A 220 8.94 12.50 -3.77
N ASP A 221 9.40 13.29 -2.81
CA ASP A 221 10.64 13.02 -2.10
C ASP A 221 10.38 11.97 -1.01
N GLY A 222 10.97 10.79 -1.20
CA GLY A 222 10.90 9.68 -0.26
C GLY A 222 12.18 9.54 0.56
N GLU A 223 12.04 9.22 1.84
CA GLU A 223 13.16 8.87 2.71
C GLU A 223 13.66 7.47 2.35
N ARG A 224 14.95 7.37 1.97
CA ARG A 224 15.57 6.09 1.64
C ARG A 224 15.71 5.21 2.87
N GLY A 225 15.15 4.03 2.82
CA GLY A 225 15.29 3.00 3.84
C GLY A 225 16.60 2.19 3.74
N TRP A 226 17.57 2.59 2.91
CA TRP A 226 18.79 1.85 2.64
C TRP A 226 20.03 2.74 2.57
N GLY A 227 21.20 2.11 2.57
CA GLY A 227 22.50 2.77 2.47
C GLY A 227 22.71 3.71 3.66
N LYS A 228 23.09 4.96 3.38
CA LYS A 228 23.30 6.02 4.37
C LYS A 228 22.02 6.85 4.64
N GLY A 229 20.85 6.39 4.17
CA GLY A 229 19.61 7.16 4.23
C GLY A 229 19.60 8.35 3.27
N GLY A 230 18.95 9.44 3.67
CA GLY A 230 18.71 10.63 2.84
C GLY A 230 17.45 10.49 2.01
N THR A 231 17.22 11.38 1.06
CA THR A 231 16.02 11.44 0.22
C THR A 231 16.32 11.13 -1.25
N SER A 232 15.34 10.62 -1.97
CA SER A 232 15.34 10.56 -3.43
C SER A 232 13.91 10.52 -3.97
N LYS A 233 13.75 10.75 -5.27
CA LYS A 233 12.42 10.71 -5.90
C LYS A 233 11.89 9.28 -5.92
N MET A 234 10.61 9.14 -5.57
CA MET A 234 9.86 7.90 -5.72
C MET A 234 8.45 8.21 -6.25
N ARG A 235 7.87 7.28 -7.01
CA ARG A 235 6.46 7.35 -7.36
C ARG A 235 5.64 6.83 -6.19
N PHE A 236 4.79 7.68 -5.64
CA PHE A 236 3.99 7.33 -4.49
C PHE A 236 2.60 6.89 -4.93
N GLN A 237 2.17 5.71 -4.48
CA GLN A 237 0.91 5.11 -4.87
C GLN A 237 0.23 4.43 -3.69
N MET A 238 -1.11 4.31 -3.78
CA MET A 238 -1.90 3.42 -2.96
C MET A 238 -2.58 2.40 -3.87
N HIS A 239 -2.43 1.10 -3.57
CA HIS A 239 -2.95 0.04 -4.43
C HIS A 239 -3.26 -1.24 -3.63
N ALA A 240 -4.05 -2.13 -4.21
CA ALA A 240 -4.24 -3.45 -3.62
C ALA A 240 -2.93 -4.25 -3.59
N THR A 241 -2.77 -5.10 -2.58
CA THR A 241 -1.76 -6.16 -2.60
C THR A 241 -2.33 -7.45 -3.20
N ASP A 242 -1.49 -8.46 -3.42
CA ASP A 242 -1.98 -9.79 -3.88
C ASP A 242 -2.93 -10.38 -2.84
N PRO A 243 -4.22 -10.56 -3.16
CA PRO A 243 -5.20 -11.05 -2.19
C PRO A 243 -4.99 -12.53 -1.80
N ASP A 244 -4.32 -13.29 -2.65
CA ASP A 244 -4.13 -14.72 -2.46
C ASP A 244 -2.82 -15.03 -1.68
N ARG A 245 -1.82 -14.13 -1.78
CA ARG A 245 -0.47 -14.34 -1.24
C ARG A 245 -0.07 -13.36 -0.15
N LEU A 246 -0.36 -12.07 -0.32
CA LEU A 246 0.20 -11.00 0.51
C LEU A 246 -0.82 -10.29 1.41
N GLU A 247 -2.12 -10.38 1.10
CA GLU A 247 -3.15 -9.68 1.88
C GLU A 247 -3.17 -10.13 3.35
N SER A 248 -2.82 -11.39 3.62
CA SER A 248 -2.69 -11.90 4.98
C SER A 248 -1.57 -11.25 5.79
N LEU A 249 -0.64 -10.52 5.14
CA LEU A 249 0.47 -9.80 5.77
C LEU A 249 0.15 -8.35 6.10
N LEU A 250 -1.01 -7.82 5.67
CA LEU A 250 -1.40 -6.47 6.04
C LEU A 250 -1.44 -6.32 7.58
N GLY A 251 -0.89 -5.22 8.08
CA GLY A 251 -0.65 -4.97 9.49
C GLY A 251 0.83 -4.93 9.87
N ILE A 252 1.75 -5.19 8.94
CA ILE A 252 3.20 -4.97 9.08
C ILE A 252 3.74 -4.18 7.89
N ARG A 253 4.91 -3.57 8.05
CA ARG A 253 5.65 -2.95 6.93
C ARG A 253 6.08 -4.05 5.96
N HIS A 254 5.72 -3.89 4.68
CA HIS A 254 5.96 -4.93 3.68
C HIS A 254 5.87 -4.40 2.24
N SER A 255 6.22 -3.11 1.99
CA SER A 255 6.25 -2.53 0.66
C SER A 255 7.57 -1.82 0.38
N LYS A 256 7.79 -1.41 -0.85
CA LYS A 256 8.91 -0.54 -1.24
C LYS A 256 8.70 0.94 -0.93
N GLY A 257 7.55 1.32 -0.37
CA GLY A 257 7.21 2.70 -0.03
C GLY A 257 5.75 3.07 -0.28
N CYS A 258 5.09 2.41 -1.23
CA CYS A 258 3.66 2.57 -1.50
C CYS A 258 2.79 2.08 -0.34
N VAL A 259 1.54 2.51 -0.29
CA VAL A 259 0.54 2.00 0.66
C VAL A 259 -0.19 0.82 0.02
N ARG A 260 0.05 -0.38 0.54
CA ARG A 260 -0.68 -1.59 0.13
C ARG A 260 -1.92 -1.77 0.98
N ILE A 261 -3.06 -1.98 0.33
CA ILE A 261 -4.38 -2.15 0.95
C ILE A 261 -4.99 -3.51 0.58
N ALA A 262 -6.04 -3.92 1.30
CA ALA A 262 -6.80 -5.11 0.97
C ALA A 262 -7.58 -4.93 -0.35
N ALA A 263 -7.76 -6.01 -1.09
CA ALA A 263 -8.51 -6.02 -2.34
C ALA A 263 -9.94 -5.45 -2.16
N SER A 264 -10.64 -5.91 -1.12
CA SER A 264 -12.00 -5.42 -0.83
C SER A 264 -12.05 -3.95 -0.41
N LEU A 265 -10.98 -3.41 0.18
CA LEU A 265 -10.88 -1.97 0.45
C LEU A 265 -10.62 -1.18 -0.84
N ASN A 266 -9.79 -1.70 -1.73
CA ASN A 266 -9.54 -1.10 -3.05
C ASN A 266 -10.85 -0.99 -3.85
N GLU A 267 -11.59 -2.09 -3.94
CA GLU A 267 -12.90 -2.15 -4.60
C GLU A 267 -13.91 -1.18 -3.96
N PHE A 268 -13.91 -1.07 -2.62
CA PHE A 268 -14.80 -0.14 -1.90
C PHE A 268 -14.46 1.32 -2.22
N ILE A 269 -13.19 1.71 -2.18
CA ILE A 269 -12.78 3.10 -2.46
C ILE A 269 -13.10 3.45 -3.91
N ASP A 270 -12.82 2.55 -4.85
CA ASP A 270 -13.07 2.73 -6.28
C ASP A 270 -14.58 2.79 -6.60
N ARG A 271 -15.36 1.81 -6.12
CA ARG A 271 -16.79 1.73 -6.37
C ARG A 271 -17.55 2.95 -5.87
N HIS A 272 -17.20 3.42 -4.68
CA HIS A 272 -17.88 4.55 -4.04
C HIS A 272 -17.21 5.91 -4.31
N GLY A 273 -16.11 5.94 -5.08
CA GLY A 273 -15.40 7.18 -5.44
C GLY A 273 -14.99 8.00 -4.23
N ILE A 274 -14.48 7.34 -3.17
CA ILE A 274 -14.24 7.97 -1.85
C ILE A 274 -13.32 9.18 -1.95
N ILE A 275 -12.31 9.13 -2.86
CA ILE A 275 -11.31 10.18 -3.05
C ILE A 275 -11.32 10.75 -4.47
N ASP A 276 -12.43 10.63 -5.19
CA ASP A 276 -12.55 10.95 -6.61
C ASP A 276 -13.12 12.35 -6.91
N ALA A 277 -13.07 13.29 -5.97
CA ALA A 277 -13.67 14.62 -6.15
C ALA A 277 -13.25 15.30 -7.47
N ASP A 278 -11.96 15.25 -7.81
CA ASP A 278 -11.44 15.92 -9.01
C ASP A 278 -11.67 15.09 -10.29
N TYR A 279 -11.68 13.76 -10.18
CA TYR A 279 -12.10 12.88 -11.27
C TYR A 279 -13.58 13.11 -11.63
N GLU A 280 -14.45 13.23 -10.61
CA GLU A 280 -15.87 13.51 -10.83
C GLU A 280 -16.12 14.91 -11.39
N ALA A 281 -15.31 15.89 -11.00
CA ALA A 281 -15.37 17.23 -11.59
C ALA A 281 -15.05 17.19 -13.09
N LEU A 282 -14.07 16.39 -13.51
CA LEU A 282 -13.76 16.19 -14.93
C LEU A 282 -14.91 15.48 -15.67
N VAL A 283 -15.49 14.44 -15.07
CA VAL A 283 -16.66 13.75 -15.66
C VAL A 283 -17.84 14.74 -15.81
N ALA A 284 -18.11 15.54 -14.80
CA ALA A 284 -19.15 16.56 -14.84
C ALA A 284 -18.91 17.63 -15.92
N SER A 285 -17.64 17.87 -16.30
CA SER A 285 -17.26 18.74 -17.43
C SER A 285 -17.37 18.06 -18.80
N GLY A 286 -17.88 16.82 -18.87
CA GLY A 286 -18.08 16.07 -20.11
C GLY A 286 -16.87 15.21 -20.54
N ARG A 287 -15.84 15.04 -19.68
CA ARG A 287 -14.68 14.18 -19.97
C ARG A 287 -15.03 12.72 -19.68
N SER A 288 -14.66 11.84 -20.59
CA SER A 288 -14.69 10.38 -20.35
C SER A 288 -13.33 9.93 -19.80
N LEU A 289 -13.33 9.20 -18.71
CA LEU A 289 -12.12 8.70 -18.04
C LEU A 289 -12.17 7.18 -17.99
N TRP A 290 -11.31 6.52 -18.76
CA TRP A 290 -11.26 5.06 -18.89
C TRP A 290 -10.97 4.35 -17.55
N VAL A 291 -10.31 5.02 -16.63
CA VAL A 291 -9.97 4.51 -15.31
C VAL A 291 -11.19 4.38 -14.39
N LEU A 292 -12.29 5.06 -14.68
CA LEU A 292 -13.50 5.04 -13.88
C LEU A 292 -14.51 4.01 -14.41
N HIS A 293 -14.88 3.04 -13.59
CA HIS A 293 -15.89 2.07 -13.95
C HIS A 293 -17.28 2.69 -14.14
N PRO A 294 -18.04 2.28 -15.16
CA PRO A 294 -19.36 2.84 -15.42
C PRO A 294 -20.40 2.47 -14.35
N GLY A 295 -20.20 1.36 -13.62
CA GLY A 295 -21.14 0.87 -12.59
C GLY A 295 -20.83 1.33 -11.16
N ARG A 296 -19.99 2.36 -10.97
CA ARG A 296 -19.66 2.86 -9.64
C ARG A 296 -20.80 3.62 -9.00
N GLU A 297 -20.87 3.58 -7.67
CA GLU A 297 -21.88 4.25 -6.84
C GLU A 297 -21.25 5.46 -6.15
N VAL A 298 -20.98 6.51 -6.92
CA VAL A 298 -20.19 7.65 -6.46
C VAL A 298 -20.88 8.40 -5.33
N THR A 299 -20.14 8.66 -4.26
CA THR A 299 -20.62 9.55 -3.19
C THR A 299 -20.48 11.02 -3.59
N PRO A 300 -21.53 11.86 -3.37
CA PRO A 300 -21.44 13.30 -3.62
C PRO A 300 -20.47 14.01 -2.66
N LEU A 301 -19.99 13.28 -1.64
CA LEU A 301 -19.08 13.77 -0.61
C LEU A 301 -17.65 13.30 -0.85
N ALA A 302 -17.34 12.84 -2.07
CA ALA A 302 -16.00 12.42 -2.45
C ALA A 302 -14.95 13.45 -2.03
N GLY A 303 -13.87 12.97 -1.44
CA GLY A 303 -12.71 13.79 -1.08
C GLY A 303 -11.62 13.68 -2.13
N ARG A 304 -10.45 14.20 -1.78
CA ARG A 304 -9.26 14.19 -2.64
C ARG A 304 -7.96 13.95 -1.87
N TYR A 305 -8.01 13.86 -0.55
CA TYR A 305 -6.78 13.83 0.24
C TYR A 305 -6.51 12.46 0.84
N ILE A 306 -5.26 12.05 0.71
CA ILE A 306 -4.65 10.96 1.45
C ILE A 306 -3.60 11.56 2.38
N VAL A 307 -3.79 11.39 3.67
CA VAL A 307 -2.91 11.92 4.71
C VAL A 307 -2.09 10.76 5.28
N VAL A 308 -0.78 10.89 5.32
CA VAL A 308 0.10 9.88 5.92
C VAL A 308 0.79 10.46 7.15
N ILE A 309 0.61 9.80 8.28
CA ILE A 309 1.24 10.14 9.56
C ILE A 309 2.11 9.00 10.07
N ASP A 310 2.96 9.30 11.03
CA ASP A 310 3.60 8.32 11.90
C ASP A 310 3.24 8.64 13.35
N SER A 311 2.42 7.79 13.96
CA SER A 311 2.05 7.99 15.37
C SER A 311 3.20 7.75 16.34
N GLN A 312 4.30 7.18 15.86
CA GLN A 312 5.50 6.84 16.65
C GLN A 312 5.19 5.94 17.87
N ARG A 313 4.08 5.21 17.84
CA ARG A 313 3.70 4.32 18.93
C ARG A 313 4.77 3.28 19.19
N LYS A 314 5.18 3.14 20.42
CA LYS A 314 6.22 2.18 20.84
C LYS A 314 5.65 0.76 20.97
N THR A 315 4.37 0.64 21.31
CA THR A 315 3.70 -0.65 21.51
C THR A 315 2.54 -0.81 20.53
N ARG A 316 2.35 -2.03 20.04
CA ARG A 316 1.25 -2.38 19.15
C ARG A 316 -0.07 -2.40 19.93
N PRO A 317 -1.08 -1.68 19.49
CA PRO A 317 -2.38 -1.71 20.13
C PRO A 317 -3.13 -3.01 19.79
N ALA A 318 -3.98 -3.47 20.71
CA ALA A 318 -4.76 -4.70 20.51
C ALA A 318 -5.69 -4.65 19.27
N TRP A 319 -6.15 -3.46 18.90
CA TRP A 319 -7.02 -3.27 17.73
C TRP A 319 -6.28 -3.36 16.37
N SER A 320 -4.94 -3.37 16.37
CA SER A 320 -4.12 -3.62 15.18
C SER A 320 -3.24 -4.85 15.38
N PRO A 321 -3.79 -6.07 15.30
CA PRO A 321 -3.07 -7.30 15.57
C PRO A 321 -1.98 -7.58 14.52
N LEU A 322 -0.95 -8.31 14.92
CA LEU A 322 0.04 -8.85 13.99
C LEU A 322 -0.60 -9.88 13.06
N PRO A 323 -0.14 -9.98 11.82
CA PRO A 323 -0.43 -11.14 10.96
C PRO A 323 -0.08 -12.46 11.66
N GLY A 324 -0.87 -13.49 11.38
CA GLY A 324 -0.63 -14.83 11.94
C GLY A 324 0.73 -15.41 11.52
N ARG A 325 1.34 -16.22 12.36
CA ARG A 325 2.65 -16.85 12.09
C ARG A 325 2.66 -17.66 10.77
N THR A 326 1.54 -18.26 10.42
CA THR A 326 1.41 -19.03 9.17
C THR A 326 1.52 -18.10 7.95
N ALA A 327 0.89 -16.92 7.99
CA ALA A 327 0.97 -15.94 6.91
C ALA A 327 2.43 -15.50 6.66
N LEU A 328 3.18 -15.21 7.73
CA LEU A 328 4.59 -14.81 7.63
C LEU A 328 5.51 -15.86 6.99
N LYS A 329 5.13 -17.14 7.05
CA LYS A 329 5.91 -18.25 6.47
C LYS A 329 5.57 -18.55 5.01
N GLN A 330 4.48 -17.99 4.48
CA GLN A 330 3.98 -18.32 3.14
C GLN A 330 4.61 -17.45 2.03
N VAL A 331 5.29 -16.37 2.40
CA VAL A 331 5.93 -15.48 1.42
C VAL A 331 7.30 -16.06 1.06
N PRO A 332 7.57 -16.32 -0.23
CA PRO A 332 8.89 -16.71 -0.69
C PRO A 332 9.92 -15.62 -0.36
N LYS A 333 11.15 -16.04 -0.04
CA LYS A 333 12.24 -15.08 0.18
C LYS A 333 12.42 -14.21 -1.08
N GLY A 334 12.32 -12.90 -0.94
CA GLY A 334 12.32 -11.94 -2.06
C GLY A 334 11.00 -11.87 -2.86
N GLY A 335 9.97 -12.62 -2.45
CA GLY A 335 8.66 -12.60 -3.10
C GLY A 335 7.76 -11.47 -2.66
N ASP A 336 8.19 -10.69 -1.69
CA ASP A 336 7.54 -9.47 -1.21
C ASP A 336 7.73 -8.28 -2.15
N VAL A 337 8.65 -8.40 -3.08
CA VAL A 337 8.91 -7.38 -4.09
C VAL A 337 7.88 -7.57 -5.19
N ALA A 338 6.90 -6.72 -5.15
CA ALA A 338 5.76 -6.77 -6.05
C ALA A 338 6.00 -6.05 -7.38
N ASP A 339 7.18 -5.53 -7.64
CA ASP A 339 7.48 -4.74 -8.84
C ASP A 339 8.61 -5.36 -9.65
#